data_c1ea47b1b0cd6ba246d3f2436d5a3226
#
_entry.id   c1ea47b1b0cd6ba246d3f2436d5a3226
#
_cell.length_a   1.000
_cell.length_b   1.000
_cell.length_c   1.000
_cell.angle_alpha   90.00
_cell.angle_beta   90.00
_cell.angle_gamma   90.00
#
_symmetry.space_group_name_H-M   'P 1'
#
loop_
_entity.id
_entity.type
_entity.pdbx_description
1 polymer ?
#
loop_
_entity_poly.entity_id
_entity_poly.type
_entity_poly.pdbx_seq_one_letter_code
_entity_poly.pdbx_strand_id
1 'polypeptide(L)'
;MGPLFYVWNDFMITINNLTKKFGGFTAVNNASLTIEKGSITGLVGPNGAGKTTLFNVIAGVYKPSQGTVFLDGKDITGLEPHQLFHRGLLRTFQIAHEFSTMTVRENLMMVPGEQSGEKLLDVWLKPSKIREEESLLIKKADEVIEFLEISHVANELAGNLSGGQKKLLELGRTMMVDAKIVFLDEVGAGVNRTLLNTIGDAIIRLNKERGYTFCVIEHDMEFIGRLCDPVIVMAEGGVLAKGTIDEIKSNEQVIEAYLGTGLKNKAAS
;
A
#
# COMPACT_ATOMS: atom_id res chain seq x y z
N MET A 1 19.06 -34.30 -3.28
CA MET A 1 17.75 -33.63 -3.14
C MET A 1 17.67 -33.08 -1.71
N GLY A 2 18.07 -31.85 -1.50
CA GLY A 2 18.01 -31.15 -0.21
C GLY A 2 16.77 -30.25 -0.15
N PRO A 3 16.27 -29.92 1.03
CA PRO A 3 14.91 -29.44 1.21
C PRO A 3 14.75 -27.99 0.75
N LEU A 4 14.01 -27.81 -0.32
CA LEU A 4 13.50 -26.52 -0.84
C LEU A 4 12.43 -25.86 0.07
N PHE A 5 12.25 -26.34 1.30
CA PHE A 5 11.10 -25.98 2.15
C PHE A 5 11.36 -24.81 3.13
N TYR A 6 12.55 -24.21 3.18
CA TYR A 6 12.85 -23.18 4.20
C TYR A 6 12.84 -21.72 3.69
N VAL A 7 12.66 -21.45 2.39
CA VAL A 7 12.79 -20.11 1.83
C VAL A 7 11.48 -19.30 1.81
N TRP A 8 10.32 -19.93 1.99
CA TRP A 8 9.00 -19.27 1.85
C TRP A 8 8.57 -18.45 3.07
N ASN A 9 9.23 -18.60 4.22
CA ASN A 9 8.76 -18.03 5.47
C ASN A 9 9.16 -16.54 5.67
N ASP A 10 10.12 -16.03 4.88
CA ASP A 10 10.64 -14.68 5.06
C ASP A 10 10.00 -13.65 4.12
N PHE A 11 9.27 -14.10 3.10
CA PHE A 11 8.62 -13.21 2.14
C PHE A 11 7.14 -12.99 2.46
N MET A 12 6.73 -11.71 2.48
CA MET A 12 5.33 -11.32 2.59
C MET A 12 4.62 -11.46 1.25
N ILE A 13 5.26 -11.00 0.16
CA ILE A 13 4.78 -11.16 -1.22
C ILE A 13 5.82 -11.90 -2.05
N THR A 14 5.36 -12.84 -2.85
CA THR A 14 6.16 -13.47 -3.91
C THR A 14 5.38 -13.42 -5.21
N ILE A 15 5.99 -12.89 -6.24
CA ILE A 15 5.42 -12.77 -7.59
C ILE A 15 6.31 -13.58 -8.53
N ASN A 16 5.69 -14.49 -9.30
CA ASN A 16 6.39 -15.32 -10.26
C ASN A 16 5.81 -15.10 -11.67
N ASN A 17 6.65 -14.62 -12.57
CA ASN A 17 6.41 -14.49 -14.02
C ASN A 17 5.07 -13.79 -14.34
N LEU A 18 4.72 -12.76 -13.58
CA LEU A 18 3.45 -12.06 -13.68
C LEU A 18 3.38 -11.27 -14.98
N THR A 19 2.31 -11.49 -15.73
CA THR A 19 2.04 -10.76 -16.96
C THR A 19 0.63 -10.23 -16.95
N LYS A 20 0.45 -8.96 -17.34
CA LYS A 20 -0.86 -8.34 -17.55
C LYS A 20 -0.92 -7.68 -18.91
N LYS A 21 -1.90 -8.13 -19.72
CA LYS A 21 -2.19 -7.59 -21.05
C LYS A 21 -3.54 -6.89 -21.06
N PHE A 22 -3.61 -5.81 -21.83
CA PHE A 22 -4.85 -5.10 -22.17
C PHE A 22 -4.96 -5.06 -23.70
N GLY A 23 -5.76 -5.96 -24.26
CA GLY A 23 -5.78 -6.16 -25.72
C GLY A 23 -4.39 -6.53 -26.25
N GLY A 24 -3.87 -5.74 -27.17
CA GLY A 24 -2.53 -5.92 -27.75
C GLY A 24 -1.38 -5.34 -26.92
N PHE A 25 -1.67 -4.55 -25.87
CA PHE A 25 -0.66 -3.89 -25.03
C PHE A 25 -0.32 -4.74 -23.80
N THR A 26 0.97 -4.97 -23.56
CA THR A 26 1.48 -5.67 -22.38
C THR A 26 1.97 -4.65 -21.36
N ALA A 27 1.21 -4.42 -20.30
CA ALA A 27 1.52 -3.42 -19.27
C ALA A 27 2.46 -3.94 -18.18
N VAL A 28 2.37 -5.24 -17.84
CA VAL A 28 3.34 -5.96 -17.00
C VAL A 28 3.79 -7.18 -17.80
N ASN A 29 5.09 -7.38 -17.90
CA ASN A 29 5.69 -8.38 -18.76
C ASN A 29 6.66 -9.25 -17.96
N ASN A 30 6.25 -10.47 -17.64
CA ASN A 30 7.06 -11.50 -16.98
C ASN A 30 7.76 -10.99 -15.69
N ALA A 31 7.08 -10.15 -14.91
CA ALA A 31 7.64 -9.57 -13.70
C ALA A 31 7.72 -10.62 -12.58
N SER A 32 8.91 -10.76 -11.97
CA SER A 32 9.14 -11.60 -10.79
C SER A 32 9.85 -10.78 -9.72
N LEU A 33 9.29 -10.74 -8.51
CA LEU A 33 9.87 -10.02 -7.38
C LEU A 33 9.37 -10.59 -6.05
N THR A 34 10.07 -10.23 -4.98
CA THR A 34 9.72 -10.57 -3.60
C THR A 34 9.75 -9.33 -2.73
N ILE A 35 8.81 -9.26 -1.77
CA ILE A 35 8.76 -8.27 -0.68
C ILE A 35 8.94 -9.05 0.62
N GLU A 36 9.95 -8.68 1.40
CA GLU A 36 10.27 -9.33 2.66
C GLU A 36 9.30 -8.90 3.77
N LYS A 37 9.05 -9.79 4.73
CA LYS A 37 8.22 -9.46 5.91
C LYS A 37 8.91 -8.38 6.73
N GLY A 38 8.14 -7.37 7.15
CA GLY A 38 8.65 -6.27 7.95
C GLY A 38 9.56 -5.30 7.19
N SER A 39 9.67 -5.41 5.86
CA SER A 39 10.39 -4.41 5.06
C SER A 39 9.50 -3.23 4.66
N ILE A 40 10.14 -2.10 4.36
CA ILE A 40 9.56 -1.00 3.60
C ILE A 40 10.22 -1.02 2.23
N THR A 41 9.58 -1.67 1.26
CA THR A 41 10.12 -1.85 -0.10
C THR A 41 9.67 -0.71 -1.00
N GLY A 42 10.61 -0.03 -1.68
CA GLY A 42 10.31 0.96 -2.71
C GLY A 42 10.07 0.31 -4.07
N LEU A 43 9.06 0.74 -4.82
CA LEU A 43 8.85 0.36 -6.21
C LEU A 43 8.92 1.61 -7.08
N VAL A 44 10.00 1.78 -7.79
CA VAL A 44 10.30 2.97 -8.60
C VAL A 44 10.42 2.62 -10.08
N GLY A 45 10.51 3.62 -10.92
CA GLY A 45 10.68 3.45 -12.37
C GLY A 45 9.99 4.57 -13.15
N PRO A 46 10.30 4.73 -14.45
CA PRO A 46 9.72 5.77 -15.28
C PRO A 46 8.21 5.64 -15.42
N ASN A 47 7.57 6.70 -15.94
CA ASN A 47 6.16 6.66 -16.28
C ASN A 47 5.90 5.60 -17.35
N GLY A 48 4.84 4.82 -17.19
CA GLY A 48 4.53 3.71 -18.10
C GLY A 48 5.30 2.40 -17.82
N ALA A 49 6.17 2.34 -16.79
CA ALA A 49 6.91 1.14 -16.42
C ALA A 49 6.03 -0.03 -15.91
N GLY A 50 4.72 0.19 -15.68
CA GLY A 50 3.81 -0.85 -15.25
C GLY A 50 3.59 -0.94 -13.72
N LYS A 51 4.17 -0.03 -12.91
CA LYS A 51 4.10 -0.05 -11.44
C LYS A 51 2.66 -0.10 -10.90
N THR A 52 1.84 0.88 -11.27
CA THR A 52 0.43 0.95 -10.84
C THR A 52 -0.39 -0.24 -11.37
N THR A 53 -0.07 -0.74 -12.57
CA THR A 53 -0.71 -1.96 -13.09
C THR A 53 -0.33 -3.18 -12.26
N LEU A 54 0.93 -3.31 -11.87
CA LEU A 54 1.40 -4.37 -10.97
C LEU A 54 0.66 -4.31 -9.63
N PHE A 55 0.58 -3.15 -9.00
CA PHE A 55 -0.20 -2.94 -7.76
C PHE A 55 -1.67 -3.33 -7.93
N ASN A 56 -2.29 -2.92 -9.05
CA ASN A 56 -3.68 -3.27 -9.36
C ASN A 56 -3.89 -4.78 -9.48
N VAL A 57 -2.93 -5.51 -10.06
CA VAL A 57 -3.01 -6.98 -10.15
C VAL A 57 -2.85 -7.63 -8.79
N ILE A 58 -1.87 -7.20 -7.97
CA ILE A 58 -1.64 -7.73 -6.62
C ILE A 58 -2.86 -7.45 -5.72
N ALA A 59 -3.44 -6.26 -5.83
CA ALA A 59 -4.61 -5.85 -5.05
C ALA A 59 -5.96 -6.38 -5.59
N GLY A 60 -5.94 -7.25 -6.61
CA GLY A 60 -7.13 -7.91 -7.14
C GLY A 60 -8.04 -7.05 -8.01
N VAL A 61 -7.63 -5.80 -8.33
CA VAL A 61 -8.38 -4.91 -9.23
C VAL A 61 -8.37 -5.44 -10.67
N TYR A 62 -7.24 -6.02 -11.07
CA TYR A 62 -7.11 -6.70 -12.36
C TYR A 62 -6.66 -8.14 -12.16
N LYS A 63 -7.29 -9.08 -12.87
CA LYS A 63 -6.79 -10.45 -12.95
C LYS A 63 -5.52 -10.50 -13.79
N PRO A 64 -4.48 -11.23 -13.38
CA PRO A 64 -3.30 -11.44 -14.19
C PRO A 64 -3.66 -12.20 -15.49
N SER A 65 -2.89 -11.97 -16.55
CA SER A 65 -3.00 -12.74 -17.79
C SER A 65 -2.20 -14.04 -17.68
N GLN A 66 -1.07 -14.01 -16.94
CA GLN A 66 -0.20 -15.16 -16.65
C GLN A 66 0.55 -14.90 -15.33
N GLY A 67 1.13 -15.97 -14.76
CA GLY A 67 1.93 -15.90 -13.54
C GLY A 67 1.09 -16.03 -12.29
N THR A 68 1.75 -15.97 -11.13
CA THR A 68 1.15 -16.21 -9.81
C THR A 68 1.60 -15.18 -8.79
N VAL A 69 0.75 -14.93 -7.79
CA VAL A 69 1.03 -14.05 -6.65
C VAL A 69 0.75 -14.80 -5.37
N PHE A 70 1.69 -14.78 -4.44
CA PHE A 70 1.55 -15.39 -3.11
C PHE A 70 1.65 -14.32 -2.04
N LEU A 71 0.78 -14.42 -1.03
CA LEU A 71 0.81 -13.63 0.20
C LEU A 71 1.10 -14.58 1.36
N ASP A 72 2.21 -14.37 2.06
CA ASP A 72 2.63 -15.20 3.20
C ASP A 72 2.60 -16.70 2.86
N GLY A 73 3.14 -17.06 1.68
CA GLY A 73 3.18 -18.42 1.13
C GLY A 73 1.85 -18.97 0.61
N LYS A 74 0.74 -18.22 0.71
CA LYS A 74 -0.59 -18.64 0.23
C LYS A 74 -0.88 -18.02 -1.13
N ASP A 75 -1.33 -18.82 -2.08
CA ASP A 75 -1.75 -18.34 -3.41
C ASP A 75 -2.94 -17.37 -3.29
N ILE A 76 -2.77 -16.16 -3.81
CA ILE A 76 -3.79 -15.12 -3.89
C ILE A 76 -4.09 -14.70 -5.33
N THR A 77 -3.61 -15.44 -6.30
CA THR A 77 -3.69 -15.11 -7.72
C THR A 77 -5.14 -14.92 -8.16
N GLY A 78 -5.47 -13.72 -8.61
CA GLY A 78 -6.80 -13.38 -9.15
C GLY A 78 -7.92 -13.32 -8.13
N LEU A 79 -7.62 -13.30 -6.84
CA LEU A 79 -8.60 -13.05 -5.79
C LEU A 79 -9.15 -11.62 -5.89
N GLU A 80 -10.40 -11.44 -5.46
CA GLU A 80 -11.08 -10.15 -5.44
C GLU A 80 -10.57 -9.26 -4.26
N PRO A 81 -10.63 -7.92 -4.37
CA PRO A 81 -10.11 -7.00 -3.34
C PRO A 81 -10.63 -7.26 -1.93
N HIS A 82 -11.92 -7.60 -1.78
CA HIS A 82 -12.51 -7.89 -0.48
C HIS A 82 -11.91 -9.15 0.18
N GLN A 83 -11.56 -10.17 -0.63
CA GLN A 83 -10.92 -11.39 -0.13
C GLN A 83 -9.47 -11.12 0.31
N LEU A 84 -8.78 -10.21 -0.38
CA LEU A 84 -7.43 -9.76 -0.04
C LEU A 84 -7.42 -8.92 1.23
N PHE A 85 -8.41 -8.03 1.39
CA PHE A 85 -8.62 -7.25 2.61
C PHE A 85 -8.69 -8.17 3.85
N HIS A 86 -9.53 -9.20 3.83
CA HIS A 86 -9.64 -10.18 4.92
C HIS A 86 -8.37 -11.01 5.17
N ARG A 87 -7.42 -10.99 4.22
CA ARG A 87 -6.11 -11.64 4.38
C ARG A 87 -5.02 -10.70 4.86
N GLY A 88 -5.37 -9.43 5.09
CA GLY A 88 -4.47 -8.39 5.56
C GLY A 88 -3.64 -7.72 4.47
N LEU A 89 -4.04 -7.84 3.18
CA LEU A 89 -3.47 -7.06 2.10
C LEU A 89 -4.33 -5.83 1.87
N LEU A 90 -3.74 -4.65 2.12
CA LEU A 90 -4.41 -3.37 1.91
C LEU A 90 -3.67 -2.56 0.84
N ARG A 91 -4.44 -1.74 0.15
CA ARG A 91 -3.91 -0.74 -0.76
C ARG A 91 -4.57 0.59 -0.50
N THR A 92 -3.75 1.63 -0.40
CA THR A 92 -4.25 3.01 -0.43
C THR A 92 -4.46 3.44 -1.89
N PHE A 93 -5.38 4.36 -2.11
CA PHE A 93 -5.64 4.91 -3.43
C PHE A 93 -4.87 6.22 -3.61
N GLN A 94 -4.55 6.55 -4.86
CA GLN A 94 -3.86 7.79 -5.24
C GLN A 94 -4.63 9.05 -4.80
N ILE A 95 -5.97 8.96 -4.74
CA ILE A 95 -6.84 10.01 -4.18
C ILE A 95 -7.42 9.47 -2.87
N ALA A 96 -7.22 10.21 -1.78
CA ALA A 96 -7.83 9.87 -0.49
C ALA A 96 -9.37 9.90 -0.62
N HIS A 97 -10.00 8.78 -0.27
CA HIS A 97 -11.46 8.64 -0.28
C HIS A 97 -11.96 8.64 1.16
N GLU A 98 -11.90 9.81 1.79
CA GLU A 98 -12.54 10.02 3.08
C GLU A 98 -14.05 10.20 2.93
N PHE A 99 -14.81 9.79 3.94
CA PHE A 99 -16.21 10.18 4.06
C PHE A 99 -16.25 11.62 4.58
N SER A 100 -16.36 12.57 3.66
CA SER A 100 -16.19 14.01 3.94
C SER A 100 -17.19 14.59 4.93
N THR A 101 -18.36 13.97 5.08
CA THR A 101 -19.44 14.36 5.99
C THR A 101 -19.36 13.69 7.37
N MET A 102 -18.38 12.84 7.58
CA MET A 102 -18.10 12.17 8.85
C MET A 102 -16.85 12.76 9.50
N THR A 103 -16.77 12.69 10.83
CA THR A 103 -15.58 13.09 11.57
C THR A 103 -14.39 12.17 11.28
N VAL A 104 -13.18 12.60 11.65
CA VAL A 104 -11.97 11.76 11.56
C VAL A 104 -12.15 10.45 12.32
N ARG A 105 -12.67 10.53 13.55
CA ARG A 105 -12.95 9.34 14.38
C ARG A 105 -13.94 8.39 13.71
N GLU A 106 -15.07 8.90 13.23
CA GLU A 106 -16.08 8.09 12.53
C GLU A 106 -15.53 7.44 11.28
N ASN A 107 -14.67 8.14 10.50
CA ASN A 107 -13.99 7.58 9.35
C ASN A 107 -13.10 6.37 9.69
N LEU A 108 -12.47 6.39 10.85
CA LEU A 108 -11.68 5.25 11.34
C LEU A 108 -12.59 4.10 11.77
N MET A 109 -13.64 4.39 12.53
CA MET A 109 -14.58 3.40 13.05
C MET A 109 -15.35 2.63 11.97
N MET A 110 -15.49 3.20 10.76
CA MET A 110 -16.17 2.57 9.62
C MET A 110 -15.34 1.47 8.93
N VAL A 111 -14.04 1.35 9.23
CA VAL A 111 -13.15 0.44 8.48
C VAL A 111 -13.29 -1.03 8.90
N PRO A 112 -13.35 -1.39 10.20
CA PRO A 112 -13.55 -2.77 10.59
C PRO A 112 -14.92 -3.27 10.16
N GLY A 113 -14.95 -4.38 9.40
CA GLY A 113 -16.19 -5.05 8.99
C GLY A 113 -16.72 -6.00 10.06
N GLU A 114 -17.82 -6.65 9.75
CA GLU A 114 -18.47 -7.69 10.59
C GLU A 114 -18.96 -7.19 11.96
N GLN A 115 -19.26 -5.90 12.08
CA GLN A 115 -19.82 -5.31 13.29
C GLN A 115 -21.24 -5.87 13.55
N SER A 116 -21.54 -6.23 14.81
CA SER A 116 -22.88 -6.75 15.16
C SER A 116 -24.00 -5.75 14.83
N GLY A 117 -23.70 -4.44 14.83
CA GLY A 117 -24.63 -3.36 14.47
C GLY A 117 -25.05 -3.32 12.99
N GLU A 118 -24.35 -4.02 12.09
CA GLU A 118 -24.71 -4.13 10.67
C GLU A 118 -25.90 -5.10 10.45
N LYS A 119 -26.24 -5.92 11.45
CA LYS A 119 -27.33 -6.93 11.36
C LYS A 119 -28.57 -6.44 12.11
N LEU A 120 -29.66 -6.17 11.40
CA LEU A 120 -30.90 -5.68 11.98
C LEU A 120 -31.41 -6.52 13.16
N LEU A 121 -31.27 -7.83 13.11
CA LEU A 121 -31.69 -8.73 14.21
C LEU A 121 -30.78 -8.56 15.43
N ASP A 122 -29.45 -8.37 15.25
CA ASP A 122 -28.53 -8.21 16.36
C ASP A 122 -28.74 -6.86 17.08
N VAL A 123 -29.14 -5.81 16.35
CA VAL A 123 -29.52 -4.50 16.96
C VAL A 123 -30.63 -4.65 18.00
N TRP A 124 -31.61 -5.51 17.73
CA TRP A 124 -32.74 -5.74 18.65
C TRP A 124 -32.40 -6.77 19.75
N LEU A 125 -31.62 -7.79 19.43
CA LEU A 125 -31.39 -8.91 20.33
C LEU A 125 -30.13 -8.76 21.19
N LYS A 126 -29.16 -7.93 20.77
CA LYS A 126 -27.84 -7.86 21.42
C LYS A 126 -27.32 -6.41 21.63
N PRO A 127 -28.16 -5.49 22.18
CA PRO A 127 -27.75 -4.09 22.29
C PRO A 127 -26.54 -3.87 23.22
N SER A 128 -26.36 -4.71 24.24
CA SER A 128 -25.16 -4.65 25.12
C SER A 128 -23.89 -5.00 24.41
N LYS A 129 -23.91 -6.04 23.56
CA LYS A 129 -22.75 -6.45 22.75
C LYS A 129 -22.36 -5.37 21.76
N ILE A 130 -23.33 -4.74 21.09
CA ILE A 130 -23.07 -3.63 20.15
C ILE A 130 -22.39 -2.47 20.86
N ARG A 131 -22.87 -2.06 22.04
CA ARG A 131 -22.24 -0.98 22.83
C ARG A 131 -20.81 -1.31 23.24
N GLU A 132 -20.54 -2.55 23.59
CA GLU A 132 -19.19 -3.01 23.94
C GLU A 132 -18.26 -2.95 22.71
N GLU A 133 -18.71 -3.48 21.56
CA GLU A 133 -17.96 -3.43 20.28
C GLU A 133 -17.69 -1.97 19.88
N GLU A 134 -18.68 -1.09 19.96
CA GLU A 134 -18.56 0.34 19.63
C GLU A 134 -17.57 1.05 20.58
N SER A 135 -17.61 0.74 21.88
CA SER A 135 -16.63 1.27 22.84
C SER A 135 -15.20 0.84 22.54
N LEU A 136 -14.99 -0.41 22.11
CA LEU A 136 -13.67 -0.91 21.69
C LEU A 136 -13.21 -0.23 20.41
N LEU A 137 -14.11 0.00 19.46
CA LEU A 137 -13.79 0.71 18.21
C LEU A 137 -13.42 2.17 18.46
N ILE A 138 -14.13 2.86 19.33
CA ILE A 138 -13.80 4.23 19.74
C ILE A 138 -12.40 4.27 20.35
N LYS A 139 -12.10 3.36 21.29
CA LYS A 139 -10.79 3.28 21.92
C LYS A 139 -9.68 3.03 20.90
N LYS A 140 -9.88 2.08 19.98
CA LYS A 140 -8.91 1.79 18.90
C LYS A 140 -8.73 3.00 17.97
N ALA A 141 -9.81 3.70 17.63
CA ALA A 141 -9.75 4.92 16.81
C ALA A 141 -8.97 6.03 17.52
N ASP A 142 -9.18 6.24 18.83
CA ASP A 142 -8.45 7.22 19.60
C ASP A 142 -6.96 6.89 19.71
N GLU A 143 -6.59 5.61 19.90
CA GLU A 143 -5.20 5.16 19.86
C GLU A 143 -4.52 5.42 18.49
N VAL A 144 -5.26 5.24 17.39
CA VAL A 144 -4.78 5.54 16.05
C VAL A 144 -4.60 7.05 15.82
N ILE A 145 -5.56 7.85 16.26
CA ILE A 145 -5.53 9.31 16.19
C ILE A 145 -4.33 9.88 16.98
N GLU A 146 -4.09 9.36 18.17
CA GLU A 146 -2.94 9.73 19.00
C GLU A 146 -1.63 9.32 18.33
N PHE A 147 -1.53 8.08 17.83
CA PHE A 147 -0.36 7.59 17.13
C PHE A 147 0.02 8.45 15.92
N LEU A 148 -0.98 8.94 15.17
CA LEU A 148 -0.78 9.78 13.98
C LEU A 148 -0.62 11.27 14.30
N GLU A 149 -0.71 11.66 15.60
CA GLU A 149 -0.59 13.05 16.05
C GLU A 149 -1.65 14.00 15.48
N ILE A 150 -2.85 13.46 15.17
CA ILE A 150 -3.99 14.20 14.61
C ILE A 150 -5.14 14.39 15.63
N SER A 151 -4.86 14.31 16.93
CA SER A 151 -5.86 14.45 18.01
C SER A 151 -6.59 15.79 17.97
N HIS A 152 -5.94 16.85 17.50
CA HIS A 152 -6.52 18.18 17.37
C HIS A 152 -7.65 18.28 16.33
N VAL A 153 -7.75 17.32 15.41
CA VAL A 153 -8.81 17.25 14.37
C VAL A 153 -9.72 16.03 14.52
N ALA A 154 -9.65 15.29 15.63
CA ALA A 154 -10.37 14.03 15.84
C ALA A 154 -11.89 14.15 15.61
N ASN A 155 -12.48 15.29 16.00
CA ASN A 155 -13.91 15.59 15.89
C ASN A 155 -14.26 16.50 14.70
N GLU A 156 -13.27 16.90 13.90
CA GLU A 156 -13.49 17.68 12.67
C GLU A 156 -14.04 16.77 11.57
N LEU A 157 -14.87 17.35 10.70
CA LEU A 157 -15.30 16.65 9.49
C LEU A 157 -14.10 16.39 8.58
N ALA A 158 -13.97 15.16 8.09
CA ALA A 158 -12.84 14.77 7.25
C ALA A 158 -12.75 15.59 5.94
N GLY A 159 -13.87 16.12 5.46
CA GLY A 159 -13.89 17.04 4.33
C GLY A 159 -13.07 18.33 4.55
N ASN A 160 -12.97 18.80 5.80
CA ASN A 160 -12.26 20.03 6.17
C ASN A 160 -10.75 19.85 6.38
N LEU A 161 -10.26 18.60 6.36
CA LEU A 161 -8.86 18.30 6.57
C LEU A 161 -7.99 18.82 5.41
N SER A 162 -6.78 19.24 5.73
CA SER A 162 -5.73 19.47 4.72
C SER A 162 -5.38 18.18 3.98
N GLY A 163 -4.81 18.29 2.77
CA GLY A 163 -4.44 17.14 1.95
C GLY A 163 -3.59 16.09 2.69
N GLY A 164 -2.66 16.54 3.52
CA GLY A 164 -1.84 15.61 4.27
C GLY A 164 -2.50 15.01 5.52
N GLN A 165 -3.38 15.75 6.19
CA GLN A 165 -4.21 15.18 7.25
C GLN A 165 -5.13 14.08 6.69
N LYS A 166 -5.63 14.26 5.44
CA LYS A 166 -6.37 13.22 4.72
C LYS A 166 -5.50 11.99 4.46
N LYS A 167 -4.23 12.18 4.07
CA LYS A 167 -3.27 11.08 3.89
C LYS A 167 -2.92 10.37 5.19
N LEU A 168 -2.77 11.11 6.30
CA LEU A 168 -2.61 10.50 7.63
C LEU A 168 -3.87 9.73 8.06
N LEU A 169 -5.07 10.26 7.80
CA LEU A 169 -6.32 9.54 8.04
C LEU A 169 -6.40 8.24 7.21
N GLU A 170 -5.99 8.29 5.94
CA GLU A 170 -5.93 7.10 5.06
C GLU A 170 -4.97 6.05 5.63
N LEU A 171 -3.78 6.46 6.09
CA LEU A 171 -2.85 5.58 6.79
C LEU A 171 -3.47 5.02 8.08
N GLY A 172 -4.16 5.85 8.86
CA GLY A 172 -4.88 5.44 10.08
C GLY A 172 -5.94 4.38 9.82
N ARG A 173 -6.64 4.47 8.70
CA ARG A 173 -7.60 3.45 8.30
C ARG A 173 -6.97 2.07 8.15
N THR A 174 -5.71 1.98 7.70
CA THR A 174 -5.00 0.70 7.64
C THR A 174 -4.69 0.12 9.02
N MET A 175 -4.61 0.97 10.06
CA MET A 175 -4.38 0.56 11.44
C MET A 175 -5.64 0.04 12.14
N MET A 176 -6.82 0.35 11.62
CA MET A 176 -8.09 -0.14 12.17
C MET A 176 -8.36 -1.61 11.88
N VAL A 177 -7.58 -2.22 11.01
CA VAL A 177 -7.64 -3.64 10.64
C VAL A 177 -6.29 -4.31 10.85
N ASP A 178 -6.25 -5.64 10.83
CA ASP A 178 -5.01 -6.41 11.01
C ASP A 178 -4.25 -6.51 9.68
N ALA A 179 -3.68 -5.37 9.25
CA ALA A 179 -2.91 -5.30 8.03
C ALA A 179 -1.58 -6.05 8.17
N LYS A 180 -1.29 -6.96 7.22
CA LYS A 180 0.02 -7.62 7.09
C LYS A 180 0.94 -6.86 6.17
N ILE A 181 0.38 -6.35 5.07
CA ILE A 181 1.07 -5.54 4.09
C ILE A 181 0.18 -4.42 3.58
N VAL A 182 0.76 -3.23 3.44
CA VAL A 182 0.10 -2.05 2.89
C VAL A 182 0.84 -1.57 1.64
N PHE A 183 0.10 -1.49 0.54
CA PHE A 183 0.57 -0.92 -0.71
C PHE A 183 0.21 0.56 -0.76
N LEU A 184 1.22 1.42 -0.78
CA LEU A 184 1.10 2.87 -0.80
C LEU A 184 1.41 3.40 -2.21
N ASP A 185 0.45 4.06 -2.84
CA ASP A 185 0.57 4.57 -4.22
C ASP A 185 0.58 6.11 -4.20
N GLU A 186 1.75 6.71 -4.45
CA GLU A 186 1.97 8.16 -4.55
C GLU A 186 1.44 8.95 -3.34
N VAL A 187 1.87 8.60 -2.13
CA VAL A 187 1.46 9.26 -0.88
C VAL A 187 1.85 10.75 -0.83
N GLY A 188 2.91 11.13 -1.57
CA GLY A 188 3.40 12.50 -1.67
C GLY A 188 2.63 13.39 -2.65
N ALA A 189 1.70 12.84 -3.45
CA ALA A 189 0.97 13.62 -4.44
C ALA A 189 0.14 14.73 -3.79
N GLY A 190 0.43 15.99 -4.13
CA GLY A 190 -0.26 17.16 -3.59
C GLY A 190 0.07 17.52 -2.13
N VAL A 191 1.12 16.94 -1.57
CA VAL A 191 1.55 17.12 -0.18
C VAL A 191 2.85 17.94 -0.14
N ASN A 192 2.94 18.93 0.78
CA ASN A 192 4.18 19.67 0.97
C ASN A 192 5.26 18.82 1.66
N ARG A 193 6.53 19.25 1.57
CA ARG A 193 7.69 18.51 2.06
C ARG A 193 7.62 18.15 3.55
N THR A 194 7.19 19.10 4.39
CA THR A 194 7.07 18.88 5.84
C THR A 194 6.10 17.75 6.16
N LEU A 195 4.95 17.76 5.51
CA LEU A 195 3.90 16.78 5.73
C LEU A 195 4.24 15.41 5.12
N LEU A 196 4.95 15.39 3.97
CA LEU A 196 5.50 14.17 3.41
C LEU A 196 6.48 13.52 4.41
N ASN A 197 7.30 14.32 5.10
CA ASN A 197 8.18 13.83 6.14
C ASN A 197 7.40 13.23 7.32
N THR A 198 6.34 13.91 7.79
CA THR A 198 5.46 13.39 8.87
C THR A 198 4.82 12.04 8.47
N ILE A 199 4.34 11.92 7.23
CA ILE A 199 3.80 10.64 6.72
C ILE A 199 4.89 9.57 6.72
N GLY A 200 6.09 9.89 6.24
CA GLY A 200 7.24 8.97 6.26
C GLY A 200 7.61 8.50 7.66
N ASP A 201 7.63 9.41 8.64
CA ASP A 201 7.89 9.07 10.04
C ASP A 201 6.81 8.14 10.61
N ALA A 202 5.55 8.39 10.29
CA ALA A 202 4.44 7.50 10.68
C ALA A 202 4.58 6.09 10.06
N ILE A 203 4.97 5.99 8.78
CA ILE A 203 5.24 4.70 8.11
C ILE A 203 6.39 3.95 8.80
N ILE A 204 7.51 4.65 9.10
CA ILE A 204 8.67 4.05 9.81
C ILE A 204 8.24 3.56 11.19
N ARG A 205 7.47 4.35 11.94
CA ARG A 205 6.96 3.97 13.26
C ARG A 205 6.06 2.75 13.18
N LEU A 206 5.11 2.70 12.23
CA LEU A 206 4.24 1.54 12.00
C LEU A 206 5.05 0.28 11.68
N ASN A 207 6.06 0.41 10.84
CA ASN A 207 6.95 -0.71 10.51
C ASN A 207 7.70 -1.20 11.75
N LYS A 208 8.37 -0.30 12.49
CA LYS A 208 9.22 -0.66 13.63
C LYS A 208 8.43 -1.11 14.87
N GLU A 209 7.33 -0.41 15.20
CA GLU A 209 6.57 -0.61 16.43
C GLU A 209 5.46 -1.65 16.30
N ARG A 210 4.91 -1.81 15.08
CA ARG A 210 3.76 -2.67 14.81
C ARG A 210 4.06 -3.81 13.82
N GLY A 211 5.28 -3.87 13.26
CA GLY A 211 5.70 -4.94 12.35
C GLY A 211 5.04 -4.92 10.96
N TYR A 212 4.48 -3.79 10.54
CA TYR A 212 3.86 -3.66 9.23
C TYR A 212 4.88 -3.84 8.11
N THR A 213 4.47 -4.51 7.04
CA THR A 213 5.20 -4.54 5.77
C THR A 213 4.63 -3.48 4.84
N PHE A 214 5.48 -2.73 4.16
CA PHE A 214 5.04 -1.73 3.18
C PHE A 214 5.66 -1.97 1.80
N CYS A 215 4.90 -1.66 0.76
CA CYS A 215 5.43 -1.45 -0.58
C CYS A 215 4.97 -0.09 -1.08
N VAL A 216 5.93 0.77 -1.42
CA VAL A 216 5.68 2.20 -1.69
C VAL A 216 6.04 2.52 -3.14
N ILE A 217 5.07 3.04 -3.92
CA ILE A 217 5.34 3.68 -5.21
C ILE A 217 5.47 5.18 -4.95
N GLU A 218 6.61 5.74 -5.31
CA GLU A 218 6.88 7.18 -5.26
C GLU A 218 7.85 7.61 -6.34
N HIS A 219 7.81 8.90 -6.67
CA HIS A 219 8.71 9.51 -7.65
C HIS A 219 9.81 10.34 -6.99
N ASP A 220 9.65 10.70 -5.72
CA ASP A 220 10.65 11.41 -4.93
C ASP A 220 11.73 10.43 -4.45
N MET A 221 12.87 10.43 -5.14
CA MET A 221 14.00 9.54 -4.84
C MET A 221 14.67 9.84 -3.49
N GLU A 222 14.49 11.03 -2.94
CA GLU A 222 14.99 11.37 -1.61
C GLU A 222 14.08 10.76 -0.53
N PHE A 223 12.77 10.86 -0.73
CA PHE A 223 11.79 10.22 0.14
C PHE A 223 11.94 8.69 0.14
N ILE A 224 12.06 8.08 -1.04
CA ILE A 224 12.31 6.64 -1.19
C ILE A 224 13.61 6.24 -0.50
N GLY A 225 14.71 6.98 -0.70
CA GLY A 225 16.01 6.67 -0.09
C GLY A 225 16.03 6.78 1.43
N ARG A 226 15.18 7.64 2.00
CA ARG A 226 15.01 7.75 3.46
C ARG A 226 14.18 6.61 4.04
N LEU A 227 13.22 6.12 3.29
CA LEU A 227 12.14 5.27 3.80
C LEU A 227 12.35 3.80 3.47
N CYS A 228 12.83 3.50 2.26
CA CYS A 228 12.75 2.17 1.66
C CYS A 228 14.10 1.47 1.57
N ASP A 229 14.11 0.22 2.01
CA ASP A 229 15.16 -0.77 1.78
C ASP A 229 14.50 -2.17 1.77
N PRO A 230 14.61 -2.92 0.65
CA PRO A 230 15.21 -2.58 -0.64
C PRO A 230 14.35 -1.67 -1.54
N VAL A 231 14.96 -1.20 -2.62
CA VAL A 231 14.29 -0.53 -3.74
C VAL A 231 14.29 -1.45 -4.96
N ILE A 232 13.11 -1.61 -5.58
CA ILE A 232 12.90 -2.37 -6.82
C ILE A 232 12.62 -1.38 -7.95
N VAL A 233 13.31 -1.54 -9.07
CA VAL A 233 13.11 -0.71 -10.26
C VAL A 233 12.35 -1.50 -11.31
N MET A 234 11.29 -0.91 -11.85
CA MET A 234 10.59 -1.43 -13.02
C MET A 234 10.85 -0.58 -14.26
N ALA A 235 11.01 -1.24 -15.40
CA ALA A 235 11.04 -0.63 -16.72
C ALA A 235 10.37 -1.56 -17.74
N GLU A 236 9.67 -1.00 -18.72
CA GLU A 236 9.04 -1.74 -19.83
C GLU A 236 8.17 -2.94 -19.37
N GLY A 237 7.51 -2.81 -18.22
CA GLY A 237 6.64 -3.84 -17.65
C GLY A 237 7.35 -4.92 -16.84
N GLY A 238 8.68 -4.95 -16.81
CA GLY A 238 9.50 -5.93 -16.09
C GLY A 238 10.24 -5.34 -14.90
N VAL A 239 10.83 -6.21 -14.07
CA VAL A 239 11.77 -5.81 -13.01
C VAL A 239 13.14 -5.65 -13.65
N LEU A 240 13.74 -4.46 -13.50
CA LEU A 240 15.05 -4.11 -14.06
C LEU A 240 16.18 -4.34 -13.04
N ALA A 241 15.97 -3.89 -11.79
CA ALA A 241 16.96 -3.99 -10.73
C ALA A 241 16.30 -4.08 -9.35
N LYS A 242 17.01 -4.64 -8.36
CA LYS A 242 16.68 -4.62 -6.93
C LYS A 242 17.96 -4.37 -6.14
N GLY A 243 17.95 -3.48 -5.18
CA GLY A 243 19.11 -3.18 -4.33
C GLY A 243 18.82 -2.03 -3.37
N THR A 244 19.85 -1.53 -2.72
CA THR A 244 19.82 -0.30 -1.92
C THR A 244 19.64 0.92 -2.83
N ILE A 245 19.22 2.04 -2.26
CA ILE A 245 19.05 3.28 -3.04
C ILE A 245 20.32 3.74 -3.74
N ASP A 246 21.49 3.52 -3.12
CA ASP A 246 22.79 3.92 -3.69
C ASP A 246 23.21 3.01 -4.86
N GLU A 247 22.95 1.70 -4.74
CA GLU A 247 23.13 0.76 -5.84
C GLU A 247 22.22 1.11 -7.01
N ILE A 248 20.97 1.44 -6.77
CA ILE A 248 20.00 1.85 -7.79
C ILE A 248 20.42 3.14 -8.49
N LYS A 249 20.88 4.15 -7.74
CA LYS A 249 21.34 5.44 -8.30
C LYS A 249 22.60 5.31 -9.15
N SER A 250 23.45 4.33 -8.87
CA SER A 250 24.70 4.06 -9.61
C SER A 250 24.52 3.06 -10.76
N ASN A 251 23.37 2.42 -10.90
CA ASN A 251 23.12 1.41 -11.92
C ASN A 251 22.92 2.05 -13.30
N GLU A 252 23.81 1.76 -14.25
CA GLU A 252 23.78 2.33 -15.60
C GLU A 252 22.47 2.02 -16.35
N GLN A 253 21.94 0.79 -16.22
CA GLN A 253 20.69 0.39 -16.88
C GLN A 253 19.50 1.17 -16.33
N VAL A 254 19.49 1.45 -15.01
CA VAL A 254 18.47 2.29 -14.38
C VAL A 254 18.55 3.71 -14.89
N ILE A 255 19.76 4.29 -14.93
CA ILE A 255 19.99 5.66 -15.44
C ILE A 255 19.51 5.76 -16.90
N GLU A 256 19.87 4.79 -17.75
CA GLU A 256 19.44 4.74 -19.14
C GLU A 256 17.92 4.64 -19.29
N ALA A 257 17.25 3.80 -18.47
CA ALA A 257 15.81 3.66 -18.49
C ALA A 257 15.07 4.98 -18.16
N TYR A 258 15.62 5.79 -17.26
CA TYR A 258 15.06 7.11 -16.93
C TYR A 258 15.38 8.16 -18.00
N LEU A 259 16.60 8.17 -18.55
CA LEU A 259 17.02 9.11 -19.60
C LEU A 259 16.40 8.78 -20.96
N GLY A 260 16.34 7.49 -21.32
CA GLY A 260 15.79 7.03 -22.59
C GLY A 260 14.30 7.35 -22.77
N THR A 261 13.53 7.37 -21.68
CA THR A 261 12.12 7.82 -21.70
C THR A 261 11.99 9.32 -21.92
N GLY A 262 12.96 10.12 -21.46
CA GLY A 262 13.03 11.58 -21.71
C GLY A 262 13.29 11.93 -23.17
N LEU A 263 14.06 11.15 -23.89
CA LEU A 263 14.36 11.35 -25.31
C LEU A 263 13.19 10.88 -26.21
N LYS A 264 12.53 9.79 -25.90
CA LYS A 264 11.35 9.30 -26.66
C LYS A 264 10.17 10.29 -26.58
N ASN A 265 9.97 10.93 -25.43
CA ASN A 265 8.90 11.93 -25.24
C ASN A 265 9.18 13.27 -25.96
N LYS A 266 10.47 13.62 -26.21
CA LYS A 266 10.83 14.81 -26.99
C LYS A 266 10.77 14.58 -28.52
N ALA A 267 10.81 13.34 -28.97
CA ALA A 267 10.68 13.00 -30.39
C ALA A 267 9.24 12.79 -30.84
N ALA A 268 8.28 12.73 -29.89
CA ALA A 268 6.86 12.55 -30.15
C ALA A 268 6.02 13.84 -29.97
N SER A 269 6.65 14.96 -29.59
CA SER A 269 6.09 16.32 -29.54
C SER A 269 6.65 17.17 -30.66
#